data_d5f3abf6946fe63aaf1c061b2aad8963
#
_entry.id   d5f3abf6946fe63aaf1c061b2aad8963
#
_cell.length_a   1.000
_cell.length_b   1.000
_cell.length_c   1.000
_cell.angle_alpha   90.00
_cell.angle_beta   90.00
_cell.angle_gamma   90.00
#
_symmetry.space_group_name_H-M   'P 1'
#
loop_
_entity.id
_entity.type
_entity.pdbx_description
1 polymer ?
#
loop_
_entity_poly.entity_id
_entity_poly.type
_entity_poly.pdbx_seq_one_letter_code
_entity_poly.pdbx_strand_id
1 'polypeptide(L)'
;MTSNIARKVVQSFKQPGSSRGETESLSPREQGVLDALSKGYSYKETAELLGISYSTVHTHIERIYQKLHVQSRGQAVAKYLRT
;
A
#
# COMPACT_ATOMS: atom_id res chain seq x y z
N MET A 1 -21.71 2.09 12.55
CA MET A 1 -20.59 2.95 12.27
C MET A 1 -19.54 2.85 13.31
N THR A 2 -19.88 3.01 14.53
CA THR A 2 -18.90 2.83 15.56
C THR A 2 -18.27 1.46 15.51
N SER A 3 -19.01 0.47 15.14
CA SER A 3 -18.45 -0.88 15.08
C SER A 3 -17.36 -0.97 14.05
N ASN A 4 -17.45 -0.18 13.00
CA ASN A 4 -16.37 -0.16 12.00
C ASN A 4 -15.07 0.32 12.59
N ILE A 5 -15.17 1.33 13.41
CA ILE A 5 -13.99 1.88 14.04
C ILE A 5 -13.40 0.86 14.99
N ALA A 6 -14.24 0.19 15.73
CA ALA A 6 -13.77 -0.83 16.65
C ALA A 6 -13.03 -1.93 15.93
N ARG A 7 -13.55 -2.32 14.79
CA ARG A 7 -12.90 -3.37 14.04
C ARG A 7 -11.53 -2.96 13.56
N LYS A 8 -11.38 -1.70 13.15
CA LYS A 8 -10.08 -1.23 12.73
C LYS A 8 -9.07 -1.28 13.86
N VAL A 9 -9.51 -0.90 15.01
CA VAL A 9 -8.63 -0.94 16.16
C VAL A 9 -8.18 -2.37 16.43
N VAL A 10 -9.12 -3.28 16.38
CA VAL A 10 -8.80 -4.68 16.61
C VAL A 10 -7.79 -5.17 15.59
N GLN A 11 -7.98 -4.78 14.36
CA GLN A 11 -7.05 -5.21 13.33
C GLN A 11 -5.65 -4.70 13.60
N SER A 12 -5.55 -3.51 14.12
CA SER A 12 -4.23 -2.97 14.45
C SER A 12 -3.53 -3.86 15.47
N PHE A 13 -4.27 -4.41 16.37
CA PHE A 13 -3.68 -5.25 17.40
C PHE A 13 -3.11 -6.52 16.86
N LYS A 14 -3.64 -7.02 15.79
CA LYS A 14 -3.30 -8.34 15.35
C LYS A 14 -1.89 -8.45 14.80
N GLN A 15 -1.24 -7.33 14.61
CA GLN A 15 0.01 -7.34 13.91
C GLN A 15 1.23 -6.96 14.70
N PRO A 16 1.18 -6.96 16.00
CA PRO A 16 2.38 -6.55 16.75
C PRO A 16 3.54 -7.49 16.44
N GLY A 17 4.65 -6.90 16.13
CA GLY A 17 5.85 -7.69 15.93
C GLY A 17 5.88 -8.47 14.63
N SER A 18 4.90 -8.30 13.80
CA SER A 18 4.89 -9.00 12.54
C SER A 18 5.95 -8.45 11.60
N SER A 19 6.57 -9.33 10.85
CA SER A 19 7.51 -8.89 9.83
C SER A 19 6.79 -8.14 8.71
N ARG A 20 5.48 -8.23 8.67
CA ARG A 20 4.71 -7.50 7.68
C ARG A 20 4.41 -6.08 8.09
N GLY A 21 4.99 -5.64 9.19
CA GLY A 21 4.73 -4.30 9.67
C GLY A 21 4.97 -3.22 8.65
N GLU A 22 5.95 -3.43 7.77
CA GLU A 22 6.25 -2.42 6.77
C GLU A 22 5.08 -2.22 5.82
N THR A 23 4.55 -3.30 5.27
CA THR A 23 3.41 -3.15 4.37
C THR A 23 2.15 -2.79 5.11
N GLU A 24 2.05 -3.18 6.35
CA GLU A 24 0.87 -2.85 7.13
C GLU A 24 0.84 -1.39 7.55
N SER A 25 1.95 -0.70 7.46
CA SER A 25 1.96 0.73 7.73
C SER A 25 1.39 1.52 6.57
N LEU A 26 1.13 0.88 5.45
CA LEU A 26 0.56 1.56 4.30
C LEU A 26 -0.92 1.84 4.52
N SER A 27 -1.36 2.99 4.03
CA SER A 27 -2.79 3.29 4.07
C SER A 27 -3.53 2.39 3.10
N PRO A 28 -4.86 2.27 3.23
CA PRO A 28 -5.60 1.43 2.29
C PRO A 28 -5.38 1.84 0.84
N ARG A 29 -5.29 3.15 0.58
CA ARG A 29 -5.07 3.60 -0.78
C ARG A 29 -3.68 3.25 -1.26
N GLU A 30 -2.69 3.36 -0.40
CA GLU A 30 -1.34 2.98 -0.76
C GLU A 30 -1.25 1.49 -1.04
N GLN A 31 -1.92 0.69 -0.24
CA GLN A 31 -1.95 -0.75 -0.50
C GLN A 31 -2.61 -1.04 -1.83
N GLY A 32 -3.67 -0.32 -2.17
CA GLY A 32 -4.32 -0.50 -3.46
C GLY A 32 -3.39 -0.18 -4.61
N VAL A 33 -2.61 0.89 -4.48
CA VAL A 33 -1.65 1.24 -5.51
C VAL A 33 -0.61 0.14 -5.65
N LEU A 34 -0.05 -0.29 -4.54
CA LEU A 34 1.00 -1.29 -4.59
C LEU A 34 0.47 -2.62 -5.14
N ASP A 35 -0.74 -2.98 -4.76
CA ASP A 35 -1.35 -4.19 -5.28
C ASP A 35 -1.49 -4.12 -6.80
N ALA A 36 -1.93 -2.99 -7.33
CA ALA A 36 -2.06 -2.83 -8.78
C ALA A 36 -0.69 -2.95 -9.45
N LEU A 37 0.33 -2.36 -8.85
CA LEU A 37 1.67 -2.46 -9.42
C LEU A 37 2.15 -3.90 -9.41
N SER A 38 1.82 -4.65 -8.38
CA SER A 38 2.25 -6.04 -8.30
C SER A 38 1.60 -6.89 -9.36
N LYS A 39 0.46 -6.45 -9.88
CA LYS A 39 -0.22 -7.16 -10.95
C LYS A 39 0.21 -6.70 -12.33
N GLY A 40 1.16 -5.78 -12.39
CA GLY A 40 1.70 -5.35 -13.67
C GLY A 40 1.07 -4.13 -14.28
N TYR A 41 0.17 -3.46 -13.55
CA TYR A 41 -0.45 -2.26 -14.09
C TYR A 41 0.55 -1.11 -14.12
N SER A 42 0.44 -0.28 -15.15
CA SER A 42 1.23 0.93 -15.19
C SER A 42 0.66 1.96 -14.21
N TYR A 43 1.41 3.04 -14.01
CA TYR A 43 0.92 4.10 -13.13
C TYR A 43 -0.39 4.68 -13.67
N LYS A 44 -0.45 4.86 -14.99
CA LYS A 44 -1.67 5.41 -15.59
C LYS A 44 -2.83 4.45 -15.41
N GLU A 45 -2.59 3.18 -15.62
CA GLU A 45 -3.64 2.18 -15.42
C GLU A 45 -4.08 2.13 -13.98
N THR A 46 -3.14 2.26 -13.07
CA THR A 46 -3.46 2.27 -11.66
C THR A 46 -4.32 3.48 -11.31
N ALA A 47 -4.00 4.63 -11.87
CA ALA A 47 -4.81 5.82 -11.64
C ALA A 47 -6.25 5.61 -12.10
N GLU A 48 -6.42 5.02 -13.27
CA GLU A 48 -7.76 4.77 -13.78
C GLU A 48 -8.49 3.74 -12.93
N LEU A 49 -7.79 2.70 -12.53
CA LEU A 49 -8.39 1.66 -11.73
C LEU A 49 -8.89 2.19 -10.40
N LEU A 50 -8.15 3.08 -9.79
CA LEU A 50 -8.49 3.60 -8.47
C LEU A 50 -9.29 4.88 -8.52
N GLY A 51 -9.49 5.43 -9.71
CA GLY A 51 -10.27 6.66 -9.83
C GLY A 51 -9.57 7.88 -9.28
N ILE A 52 -8.25 7.94 -9.40
CA ILE A 52 -7.47 9.07 -8.91
C ILE A 52 -6.57 9.56 -10.04
N SER A 53 -5.97 10.71 -9.84
CA SER A 53 -5.11 11.28 -10.87
C SER A 53 -3.76 10.59 -10.90
N TYR A 54 -3.08 10.74 -12.02
CA TYR A 54 -1.74 10.21 -12.18
C TYR A 54 -0.79 10.78 -11.14
N SER A 55 -0.89 12.09 -10.89
CA SER A 55 -0.01 12.71 -9.91
C SER A 55 -0.28 12.18 -8.50
N THR A 56 -1.53 11.85 -8.21
CA THR A 56 -1.86 11.28 -6.92
C THR A 56 -1.23 9.88 -6.77
N VAL A 57 -1.23 9.11 -7.85
CA VAL A 57 -0.55 7.81 -7.83
C VAL A 57 0.92 8.03 -7.51
N HIS A 58 1.56 8.99 -8.14
CA HIS A 58 2.96 9.27 -7.87
C HIS A 58 3.20 9.61 -6.41
N THR A 59 2.32 10.41 -5.83
CA THR A 59 2.46 10.76 -4.44
C THR A 59 2.38 9.53 -3.55
N HIS A 60 1.42 8.66 -3.84
CA HIS A 60 1.29 7.42 -3.08
C HIS A 60 2.54 6.56 -3.23
N ILE A 61 3.07 6.48 -4.43
CA ILE A 61 4.24 5.66 -4.68
C ILE A 61 5.44 6.17 -3.90
N GLU A 62 5.63 7.47 -3.87
CA GLU A 62 6.74 8.02 -3.11
C GLU A 62 6.62 7.67 -1.63
N ARG A 63 5.41 7.76 -1.11
CA ARG A 63 5.19 7.41 0.28
C ARG A 63 5.42 5.94 0.54
N ILE A 64 4.99 5.09 -0.40
CA ILE A 64 5.22 3.67 -0.29
C ILE A 64 6.71 3.38 -0.25
N TYR A 65 7.48 4.00 -1.15
CA TYR A 65 8.91 3.77 -1.17
C TYR A 65 9.55 4.16 0.15
N GLN A 66 9.13 5.28 0.69
CA GLN A 66 9.68 5.73 1.96
C GLN A 66 9.32 4.77 3.09
N LYS A 67 8.08 4.32 3.13
CA LYS A 67 7.64 3.45 4.20
C LYS A 67 8.28 2.08 4.12
N LEU A 68 8.51 1.58 2.92
CA LEU A 68 9.12 0.27 2.73
C LEU A 68 10.63 0.33 2.66
N HIS A 69 11.21 1.54 2.68
CA HIS A 69 12.66 1.71 2.57
C HIS A 69 13.20 1.09 1.30
N VAL A 70 12.54 1.37 0.19
CA VAL A 70 12.95 0.87 -1.12
C VAL A 70 13.10 2.06 -2.06
N GLN A 71 13.73 1.81 -3.21
CA GLN A 71 14.03 2.86 -4.14
C GLN A 71 13.48 2.62 -5.53
N SER A 72 12.84 1.49 -5.75
CA SER A 72 12.32 1.18 -7.07
C SER A 72 11.04 0.41 -6.97
N ARG A 73 10.30 0.41 -8.08
CA ARG A 73 9.05 -0.33 -8.16
C ARG A 73 9.29 -1.81 -7.92
N GLY A 74 10.33 -2.34 -8.52
CA GLY A 74 10.61 -3.76 -8.36
C GLY A 74 10.87 -4.14 -6.92
N GLN A 75 11.62 -3.29 -6.21
CA GLN A 75 11.87 -3.57 -4.80
C GLN A 75 10.60 -3.49 -3.97
N ALA A 76 9.75 -2.52 -4.27
CA ALA A 76 8.50 -2.37 -3.53
C ALA A 76 7.60 -3.56 -3.75
N VAL A 77 7.47 -4.00 -5.00
CA VAL A 77 6.63 -5.15 -5.31
C VAL A 77 7.19 -6.41 -4.65
N ALA A 78 8.49 -6.57 -4.68
CA ALA A 78 9.10 -7.75 -4.06
C ALA A 78 8.81 -7.80 -2.57
N LYS A 79 8.90 -6.67 -1.89
CA LYS A 79 8.58 -6.64 -0.47
C LYS A 79 7.11 -6.93 -0.24
N TYR A 80 6.26 -6.37 -1.06
CA TYR A 80 4.82 -6.59 -0.92
C TYR A 80 4.48 -8.07 -1.06
N LEU A 81 5.06 -8.72 -2.05
CA LEU A 81 4.74 -10.11 -2.30
C LEU A 81 5.32 -11.05 -1.25
N ARG A 82 6.37 -10.62 -0.56
CA ARG A 82 6.94 -11.44 0.49
C ARG A 82 6.17 -11.36 1.80
N THR A 83 5.38 -10.35 1.94
CA THR A 83 4.59 -10.23 3.15
C THR A 83 3.23 -10.83 2.94
#